data_247305082f540c7d74367b18b95bf1f9
#
_entry.id   247305082f540c7d74367b18b95bf1f9
#
_cell.length_a   1.000
_cell.length_b   1.000
_cell.length_c   1.000
_cell.angle_alpha   90.00
_cell.angle_beta   90.00
_cell.angle_gamma   90.00
#
_symmetry.space_group_name_H-M   'P 1'
#
loop_
_entity.id
_entity.type
_entity.pdbx_description
1 polymer ?
#
loop_
_entity_poly.entity_id
_entity_poly.type
_entity_poly.pdbx_seq_one_letter_code
_entity_poly.pdbx_strand_id
1 'polypeptide(L)'
;MTTPSGRWPTRDEARALLFEFTQSDALRKHGRAVEEAMRACARRAGVTDPAEIERWGIVGMLHDFDYEQNPTEDTHLHVGGRILRERGYADEMVEAILSHADYMKIPRDTPLKKAIYACDELVGFIGACVKVRPSKQLADLPASSVLKRLKDKAFARSVDRSYVYGGAEALGVPLEEHVSFLIEALKPIAGEIGL
;
A
#
# COMPACT_ATOMS: atom_id res chain seq x y z
N MET A 1 28.22 -1.25 11.34
CA MET A 1 27.30 -1.13 10.18
C MET A 1 27.15 -2.53 9.64
N THR A 2 26.03 -3.19 9.94
CA THR A 2 25.71 -4.51 9.37
C THR A 2 25.39 -4.31 7.89
N THR A 3 26.09 -5.02 7.03
CA THR A 3 25.77 -5.10 5.60
C THR A 3 24.32 -5.55 5.48
N PRO A 4 23.45 -4.90 4.67
CA PRO A 4 22.08 -5.36 4.48
C PRO A 4 22.13 -6.80 4.00
N SER A 5 21.62 -7.74 4.81
CA SER A 5 21.56 -9.14 4.42
C SER A 5 20.32 -9.32 3.52
N GLY A 6 20.52 -9.94 2.35
CA GLY A 6 19.45 -10.27 1.44
C GLY A 6 19.40 -9.43 0.15
N ARG A 7 18.62 -9.91 -0.82
CA ARG A 7 18.43 -9.26 -2.11
C ARG A 7 17.02 -8.64 -2.26
N TRP A 8 16.91 -7.65 -3.10
CA TRP A 8 15.61 -7.20 -3.57
C TRP A 8 15.13 -8.06 -4.74
N PRO A 9 13.86 -8.49 -4.78
CA PRO A 9 13.31 -9.15 -5.96
C PRO A 9 13.19 -8.16 -7.12
N THR A 10 13.18 -8.67 -8.34
CA THR A 10 12.67 -7.91 -9.49
C THR A 10 11.15 -7.75 -9.36
N ARG A 11 10.56 -6.82 -10.12
CA ARG A 11 9.11 -6.65 -10.17
C ARG A 11 8.39 -7.94 -10.59
N ASP A 12 8.95 -8.67 -11.56
CA ASP A 12 8.34 -9.90 -12.04
C ASP A 12 8.41 -11.03 -10.98
N GLU A 13 9.50 -11.12 -10.22
CA GLU A 13 9.60 -12.04 -9.08
C GLU A 13 8.60 -11.68 -7.97
N ALA A 14 8.46 -10.39 -7.66
CA ALA A 14 7.48 -9.91 -6.68
C ALA A 14 6.04 -10.23 -7.12
N ARG A 15 5.73 -9.99 -8.40
CA ARG A 15 4.43 -10.34 -8.98
C ARG A 15 4.17 -11.85 -8.95
N ALA A 16 5.15 -12.66 -9.27
CA ALA A 16 5.04 -14.12 -9.19
C ALA A 16 4.75 -14.57 -7.75
N LEU A 17 5.42 -13.99 -6.77
CA LEU A 17 5.18 -14.26 -5.34
C LEU A 17 3.75 -13.85 -4.93
N LEU A 18 3.28 -12.66 -5.30
CA LEU A 18 1.91 -12.24 -5.05
C LEU A 18 0.92 -13.25 -5.61
N PHE A 19 1.11 -13.71 -6.85
CA PHE A 19 0.19 -14.63 -7.52
C PHE A 19 0.26 -16.06 -6.96
N GLU A 20 1.36 -16.46 -6.35
CA GLU A 20 1.52 -17.74 -5.65
C GLU A 20 0.63 -17.81 -4.42
N PHE A 21 0.56 -16.71 -3.63
CA PHE A 21 -0.16 -16.68 -2.35
C PHE A 21 -1.56 -16.09 -2.43
N THR A 22 -1.84 -15.25 -3.43
CA THR A 22 -3.10 -14.52 -3.57
C THR A 22 -3.82 -14.93 -4.85
N GLN A 23 -5.02 -15.52 -4.76
CA GLN A 23 -5.87 -15.89 -5.89
C GLN A 23 -6.94 -14.83 -6.19
N SER A 24 -7.36 -14.07 -5.17
CA SER A 24 -8.36 -13.02 -5.27
C SER A 24 -7.92 -11.91 -6.24
N ASP A 25 -8.69 -11.70 -7.31
CA ASP A 25 -8.48 -10.59 -8.25
C ASP A 25 -8.56 -9.23 -7.54
N ALA A 26 -9.43 -9.10 -6.54
CA ALA A 26 -9.56 -7.88 -5.76
C ALA A 26 -8.30 -7.55 -4.96
N LEU A 27 -7.69 -8.54 -4.30
CA LEU A 27 -6.44 -8.35 -3.54
C LEU A 27 -5.25 -8.10 -4.48
N ARG A 28 -5.17 -8.80 -5.62
CA ARG A 28 -4.15 -8.55 -6.65
C ARG A 28 -4.23 -7.12 -7.20
N LYS A 29 -5.46 -6.63 -7.46
CA LYS A 29 -5.70 -5.25 -7.88
C LYS A 29 -5.35 -4.25 -6.80
N HIS A 30 -5.62 -4.56 -5.53
CA HIS A 30 -5.22 -3.74 -4.41
C HIS A 30 -3.68 -3.65 -4.33
N GLY A 31 -2.97 -4.76 -4.35
CA GLY A 31 -1.50 -4.77 -4.40
C GLY A 31 -0.95 -3.96 -5.58
N ARG A 32 -1.57 -4.04 -6.78
CA ARG A 32 -1.19 -3.23 -7.94
C ARG A 32 -1.45 -1.74 -7.72
N ALA A 33 -2.55 -1.39 -7.06
CA ALA A 33 -2.86 0.00 -6.75
C ALA A 33 -1.88 0.59 -5.74
N VAL A 34 -1.57 -0.15 -4.66
CA VAL A 34 -0.59 0.28 -3.66
C VAL A 34 0.82 0.33 -4.25
N GLU A 35 1.19 -0.59 -5.16
CA GLU A 35 2.44 -0.52 -5.93
C GLU A 35 2.62 0.84 -6.61
N GLU A 36 1.60 1.32 -7.34
CA GLU A 36 1.69 2.60 -8.03
C GLU A 36 1.69 3.79 -7.09
N ALA A 37 0.86 3.74 -6.05
CA ALA A 37 0.85 4.75 -5.00
C ALA A 37 2.24 4.90 -4.34
N MET A 38 2.91 3.80 -4.06
CA MET A 38 4.25 3.79 -3.47
C MET A 38 5.31 4.37 -4.41
N ARG A 39 5.27 4.04 -5.71
CA ARG A 39 6.17 4.69 -6.69
C ARG A 39 5.96 6.20 -6.77
N ALA A 40 4.71 6.64 -6.72
CA ALA A 40 4.39 8.06 -6.69
C ALA A 40 4.91 8.72 -5.40
N CYS A 41 4.75 8.08 -4.25
CA CYS A 41 5.29 8.55 -2.97
C CYS A 41 6.82 8.64 -2.98
N ALA A 42 7.52 7.67 -3.59
CA ALA A 42 8.97 7.73 -3.75
C ALA A 42 9.41 9.00 -4.50
N ARG A 43 8.78 9.26 -5.65
CA ARG A 43 9.05 10.47 -6.45
C ARG A 43 8.75 11.75 -5.67
N ARG A 44 7.63 11.79 -4.93
CA ARG A 44 7.27 12.93 -4.05
C ARG A 44 8.27 13.14 -2.92
N ALA A 45 8.86 12.07 -2.40
CA ALA A 45 9.92 12.12 -1.39
C ALA A 45 11.29 12.52 -1.96
N GLY A 46 11.40 12.80 -3.26
CA GLY A 46 12.64 13.22 -3.92
C GLY A 46 13.52 12.07 -4.36
N VAL A 47 13.03 10.83 -4.37
CA VAL A 47 13.77 9.69 -4.90
C VAL A 47 13.82 9.80 -6.43
N THR A 48 15.04 9.82 -6.99
CA THR A 48 15.27 9.95 -8.43
C THR A 48 15.85 8.69 -9.07
N ASP A 49 16.44 7.81 -8.28
CA ASP A 49 16.95 6.52 -8.76
C ASP A 49 15.79 5.61 -9.16
N PRO A 50 15.69 5.19 -10.44
CA PRO A 50 14.63 4.30 -10.91
C PRO A 50 14.58 2.95 -10.15
N ALA A 51 15.73 2.42 -9.77
CA ALA A 51 15.79 1.15 -9.03
C ALA A 51 15.20 1.30 -7.63
N GLU A 52 15.46 2.42 -6.97
CA GLU A 52 14.89 2.72 -5.65
C GLU A 52 13.38 2.98 -5.73
N ILE A 53 12.90 3.72 -6.75
CA ILE A 53 11.46 3.89 -7.00
C ILE A 53 10.77 2.54 -7.18
N GLU A 54 11.42 1.61 -7.90
CA GLU A 54 10.89 0.26 -8.10
C GLU A 54 10.81 -0.54 -6.80
N ARG A 55 11.82 -0.43 -5.90
CA ARG A 55 11.80 -1.05 -4.56
C ARG A 55 10.60 -0.60 -3.74
N TRP A 56 10.28 0.71 -3.78
CA TRP A 56 9.07 1.21 -3.12
C TRP A 56 7.80 0.57 -3.69
N GLY A 57 7.72 0.45 -5.01
CA GLY A 57 6.62 -0.24 -5.67
C GLY A 57 6.49 -1.70 -5.25
N ILE A 58 7.61 -2.42 -5.14
CA ILE A 58 7.64 -3.82 -4.69
C ILE A 58 7.11 -3.97 -3.27
N VAL A 59 7.47 -3.07 -2.35
CA VAL A 59 6.90 -3.05 -1.00
C VAL A 59 5.39 -2.89 -1.06
N GLY A 60 4.89 -1.95 -1.87
CA GLY A 60 3.46 -1.77 -2.06
C GLY A 60 2.75 -2.97 -2.68
N MET A 61 3.37 -3.63 -3.66
CA MET A 61 2.80 -4.84 -4.28
C MET A 61 2.67 -6.00 -3.30
N LEU A 62 3.64 -6.16 -2.40
CA LEU A 62 3.77 -7.33 -1.53
C LEU A 62 3.27 -7.10 -0.10
N HIS A 63 2.78 -5.90 0.27
CA HIS A 63 2.43 -5.64 1.67
C HIS A 63 1.43 -6.66 2.24
N ASP A 64 0.45 -7.07 1.45
CA ASP A 64 -0.64 -7.98 1.81
C ASP A 64 -0.57 -9.35 1.10
N PHE A 65 0.58 -9.77 0.55
CA PHE A 65 0.65 -10.96 -0.29
C PHE A 65 0.20 -12.25 0.42
N ASP A 66 0.36 -12.32 1.73
CA ASP A 66 -0.01 -13.48 2.54
C ASP A 66 -1.42 -13.40 3.17
N TYR A 67 -2.09 -12.23 3.07
CA TYR A 67 -3.35 -11.94 3.75
C TYR A 67 -4.49 -12.93 3.42
N GLU A 68 -4.63 -13.34 2.16
CA GLU A 68 -5.70 -14.27 1.76
C GLU A 68 -5.61 -15.62 2.48
N GLN A 69 -4.40 -16.09 2.76
CA GLN A 69 -4.16 -17.36 3.44
C GLN A 69 -4.05 -17.19 4.97
N ASN A 70 -3.77 -15.98 5.44
CA ASN A 70 -3.48 -15.66 6.83
C ASN A 70 -4.24 -14.40 7.29
N PRO A 71 -5.58 -14.38 7.34
CA PRO A 71 -6.37 -13.15 7.46
C PRO A 71 -6.51 -12.61 8.90
N THR A 72 -5.74 -13.09 9.86
CA THR A 72 -5.84 -12.65 11.27
C THR A 72 -4.55 -11.95 11.71
N GLU A 73 -4.64 -11.03 12.68
CA GLU A 73 -3.46 -10.35 13.24
C GLU A 73 -2.41 -11.30 13.80
N ASP A 74 -2.82 -12.48 14.30
CA ASP A 74 -1.90 -13.50 14.83
C ASP A 74 -1.11 -14.22 13.71
N THR A 75 -1.56 -14.17 12.47
CA THR A 75 -0.97 -14.90 11.34
C THR A 75 -0.47 -13.99 10.23
N HIS A 76 -1.27 -13.01 9.83
CA HIS A 76 -0.89 -12.02 8.80
C HIS A 76 0.39 -11.31 9.19
N LEU A 77 1.27 -11.09 8.23
CA LEU A 77 2.60 -10.52 8.36
C LEU A 77 3.61 -11.37 9.19
N HIS A 78 3.17 -12.09 10.23
CA HIS A 78 4.05 -13.02 10.93
C HIS A 78 4.49 -14.17 10.01
N VAL A 79 3.54 -14.75 9.28
CA VAL A 79 3.82 -15.79 8.28
C VAL A 79 4.49 -15.17 7.06
N GLY A 80 3.95 -14.08 6.53
CA GLY A 80 4.52 -13.37 5.38
C GLY A 80 5.95 -12.94 5.59
N GLY A 81 6.26 -12.30 6.72
CA GLY A 81 7.61 -11.88 7.06
C GLY A 81 8.61 -13.03 7.16
N ARG A 82 8.17 -14.21 7.68
CA ARG A 82 8.98 -15.42 7.69
C ARG A 82 9.26 -15.92 6.27
N ILE A 83 8.24 -16.01 5.42
CA ILE A 83 8.37 -16.44 4.02
C ILE A 83 9.36 -15.55 3.26
N LEU A 84 9.25 -14.22 3.41
CA LEU A 84 10.15 -13.29 2.74
C LEU A 84 11.61 -13.48 3.16
N ARG A 85 11.86 -13.70 4.47
CA ARG A 85 13.21 -13.97 4.99
C ARG A 85 13.76 -15.32 4.51
N GLU A 86 12.95 -16.38 4.52
CA GLU A 86 13.31 -17.71 4.02
C GLU A 86 13.67 -17.68 2.52
N ARG A 87 13.07 -16.76 1.76
CA ARG A 87 13.40 -16.49 0.34
C ARG A 87 14.67 -15.63 0.17
N GLY A 88 15.29 -15.20 1.27
CA GLY A 88 16.53 -14.42 1.25
C GLY A 88 16.32 -12.97 0.79
N TYR A 89 15.13 -12.41 0.97
CA TYR A 89 14.88 -11.00 0.67
C TYR A 89 15.45 -10.07 1.74
N ALA A 90 15.78 -8.84 1.32
CA ALA A 90 16.44 -7.86 2.16
C ALA A 90 15.60 -7.50 3.39
N ASP A 91 16.23 -7.44 4.57
CA ASP A 91 15.57 -7.09 5.83
C ASP A 91 14.86 -5.73 5.74
N GLU A 92 15.45 -4.76 5.05
CA GLU A 92 14.84 -3.44 4.80
C GLU A 92 13.47 -3.55 4.13
N MET A 93 13.35 -4.40 3.09
CA MET A 93 12.09 -4.67 2.41
C MET A 93 11.08 -5.34 3.35
N VAL A 94 11.53 -6.36 4.08
CA VAL A 94 10.67 -7.11 5.00
C VAL A 94 10.16 -6.19 6.11
N GLU A 95 11.02 -5.41 6.74
CA GLU A 95 10.61 -4.45 7.76
C GLU A 95 9.66 -3.38 7.22
N ALA A 96 9.89 -2.87 6.01
CA ALA A 96 8.98 -1.92 5.39
C ALA A 96 7.59 -2.52 5.19
N ILE A 97 7.51 -3.76 4.68
CA ILE A 97 6.25 -4.50 4.54
C ILE A 97 5.58 -4.65 5.92
N LEU A 98 6.29 -5.17 6.92
CA LEU A 98 5.73 -5.41 8.26
C LEU A 98 5.28 -4.12 8.95
N SER A 99 5.88 -2.97 8.63
CA SER A 99 5.58 -1.69 9.27
C SER A 99 4.23 -1.10 8.93
N HIS A 100 3.52 -1.61 7.90
CA HIS A 100 2.22 -1.05 7.54
C HIS A 100 1.15 -1.32 8.60
N ALA A 101 1.29 -2.38 9.41
CA ALA A 101 0.35 -2.73 10.46
C ALA A 101 0.86 -2.39 11.87
N ASP A 102 0.01 -1.76 12.69
CA ASP A 102 0.36 -1.29 14.04
C ASP A 102 0.68 -2.43 15.01
N TYR A 103 0.01 -3.58 14.87
CA TYR A 103 0.23 -4.73 15.75
C TYR A 103 1.63 -5.35 15.59
N MET A 104 2.33 -5.11 14.46
CA MET A 104 3.71 -5.56 14.26
C MET A 104 4.72 -4.72 15.06
N LYS A 105 4.33 -3.53 15.55
CA LYS A 105 5.16 -2.64 16.38
C LYS A 105 6.51 -2.27 15.76
N ILE A 106 6.61 -2.26 14.43
CA ILE A 106 7.79 -1.84 13.70
C ILE A 106 7.81 -0.30 13.62
N PRO A 107 8.87 0.39 14.06
CA PRO A 107 8.96 1.84 13.95
C PRO A 107 8.91 2.32 12.49
N ARG A 108 8.13 3.37 12.22
CA ARG A 108 8.04 4.01 10.90
C ARG A 108 9.03 5.18 10.82
N ASP A 109 10.31 4.85 10.95
CA ASP A 109 11.44 5.78 11.04
C ASP A 109 12.01 6.21 9.68
N THR A 110 11.63 5.54 8.59
CA THR A 110 12.04 5.88 7.23
C THR A 110 10.90 6.41 6.38
N PRO A 111 11.19 7.22 5.33
CA PRO A 111 10.16 7.68 4.39
C PRO A 111 9.40 6.52 3.71
N LEU A 112 10.07 5.41 3.39
CA LEU A 112 9.46 4.20 2.81
C LEU A 112 8.40 3.60 3.75
N LYS A 113 8.73 3.39 5.02
CA LYS A 113 7.83 2.83 6.04
C LYS A 113 6.63 3.76 6.31
N LYS A 114 6.85 5.08 6.33
CA LYS A 114 5.76 6.06 6.46
C LYS A 114 4.83 6.03 5.26
N ALA A 115 5.39 5.89 4.05
CA ALA A 115 4.61 5.89 2.82
C ALA A 115 3.71 4.66 2.71
N ILE A 116 4.19 3.46 3.01
CA ILE A 116 3.34 2.26 2.93
C ILE A 116 2.17 2.34 3.91
N TYR A 117 2.41 2.78 5.14
CA TYR A 117 1.38 3.01 6.15
C TYR A 117 0.34 4.05 5.69
N ALA A 118 0.78 5.10 5.00
CA ALA A 118 -0.11 6.16 4.54
C ALA A 118 -0.90 5.81 3.26
N CYS A 119 -0.41 4.84 2.48
CA CYS A 119 -1.02 4.50 1.19
C CYS A 119 -2.07 3.39 1.31
N ASP A 120 -1.79 2.33 2.05
CA ASP A 120 -2.54 1.09 2.04
C ASP A 120 -4.05 1.30 2.25
N GLU A 121 -4.47 1.61 3.46
CA GLU A 121 -5.89 1.78 3.81
C GLU A 121 -6.57 2.89 3.00
N LEU A 122 -5.86 3.98 2.69
CA LEU A 122 -6.43 5.08 1.91
C LEU A 122 -6.66 4.69 0.46
N VAL A 123 -5.78 3.90 -0.16
CA VAL A 123 -5.97 3.36 -1.51
C VAL A 123 -7.20 2.45 -1.56
N GLY A 124 -7.35 1.55 -0.59
CA GLY A 124 -8.53 0.71 -0.45
C GLY A 124 -9.82 1.54 -0.28
N PHE A 125 -9.77 2.60 0.53
CA PHE A 125 -10.90 3.50 0.75
C PHE A 125 -11.27 4.31 -0.50
N ILE A 126 -10.29 4.81 -1.26
CA ILE A 126 -10.50 5.48 -2.55
C ILE A 126 -11.22 4.52 -3.52
N GLY A 127 -10.76 3.27 -3.62
CA GLY A 127 -11.42 2.25 -4.45
C GLY A 127 -12.87 2.00 -4.04
N ALA A 128 -13.15 1.94 -2.74
CA ALA A 128 -14.52 1.81 -2.24
C ALA A 128 -15.39 3.04 -2.61
N CYS A 129 -14.82 4.25 -2.54
CA CYS A 129 -15.51 5.48 -2.96
C CYS A 129 -15.86 5.47 -4.44
N VAL A 130 -14.97 5.00 -5.31
CA VAL A 130 -15.23 4.88 -6.77
C VAL A 130 -16.38 3.92 -7.03
N LYS A 131 -16.38 2.74 -6.42
CA LYS A 131 -17.37 1.67 -6.67
C LYS A 131 -18.82 2.09 -6.38
N VAL A 132 -19.05 3.04 -5.49
CA VAL A 132 -20.40 3.53 -5.16
C VAL A 132 -20.82 4.76 -5.97
N ARG A 133 -19.96 5.28 -6.83
CA ARG A 133 -20.33 6.39 -7.74
C ARG A 133 -21.15 5.88 -8.92
N PRO A 134 -22.06 6.70 -9.48
CA PRO A 134 -22.80 6.32 -10.69
C PRO A 134 -21.89 6.00 -11.87
N SER A 135 -20.83 6.80 -12.07
CA SER A 135 -19.85 6.61 -13.16
C SER A 135 -18.93 5.40 -12.94
N LYS A 136 -18.69 5.02 -11.68
CA LYS A 136 -17.68 4.01 -11.30
C LYS A 136 -16.29 4.29 -11.87
N GLN A 137 -15.95 5.57 -12.05
CA GLN A 137 -14.68 6.01 -12.62
C GLN A 137 -13.90 6.86 -11.62
N LEU A 138 -12.62 6.53 -11.46
CA LEU A 138 -11.69 7.27 -10.61
C LEU A 138 -11.50 8.72 -11.10
N ALA A 139 -11.54 8.92 -12.43
CA ALA A 139 -11.38 10.23 -13.05
C ALA A 139 -12.37 11.28 -12.51
N ASP A 140 -13.57 10.84 -12.11
CA ASP A 140 -14.65 11.71 -11.63
C ASP A 140 -14.67 11.86 -10.10
N LEU A 141 -13.74 11.25 -9.36
CA LEU A 141 -13.73 11.27 -7.90
C LEU A 141 -12.98 12.49 -7.37
N PRO A 142 -13.65 13.52 -6.83
CA PRO A 142 -12.96 14.60 -6.15
C PRO A 142 -12.58 14.20 -4.72
N ALA A 143 -11.44 14.71 -4.22
CA ALA A 143 -10.96 14.45 -2.87
C ALA A 143 -12.00 14.79 -1.78
N SER A 144 -12.77 15.86 -1.99
CA SER A 144 -13.86 16.26 -1.08
C SER A 144 -14.93 15.19 -0.87
N SER A 145 -15.19 14.35 -1.88
CA SER A 145 -16.10 13.20 -1.75
C SER A 145 -15.49 12.10 -0.88
N VAL A 146 -14.19 11.84 -0.99
CA VAL A 146 -13.48 10.89 -0.13
C VAL A 146 -13.52 11.38 1.31
N LEU A 147 -13.18 12.65 1.56
CA LEU A 147 -13.21 13.26 2.90
C LEU A 147 -14.61 13.22 3.53
N LYS A 148 -15.65 13.44 2.73
CA LYS A 148 -17.04 13.32 3.20
C LYS A 148 -17.36 11.88 3.61
N ARG A 149 -16.93 10.89 2.82
CA ARG A 149 -17.15 9.45 3.10
C ARG A 149 -16.35 8.97 4.31
N LEU A 150 -15.18 9.51 4.59
CA LEU A 150 -14.41 9.18 5.80
C LEU A 150 -15.19 9.49 7.10
N LYS A 151 -16.08 10.47 7.08
CA LYS A 151 -16.95 10.82 8.22
C LYS A 151 -18.12 9.84 8.40
N ASP A 152 -18.47 9.07 7.37
CA ASP A 152 -19.53 8.07 7.40
C ASP A 152 -18.99 6.73 7.93
N LYS A 153 -19.21 6.45 9.21
CA LYS A 153 -18.74 5.22 9.87
C LYS A 153 -19.40 3.94 9.32
N ALA A 154 -20.55 4.05 8.64
CA ALA A 154 -21.24 2.91 8.05
C ALA A 154 -20.66 2.51 6.68
N PHE A 155 -19.98 3.43 6.00
CA PHE A 155 -19.37 3.20 4.70
C PHE A 155 -18.00 2.52 4.86
N ALA A 156 -17.71 1.48 4.06
CA ALA A 156 -16.43 0.76 4.05
C ALA A 156 -15.91 0.47 5.48
N ARG A 157 -16.69 -0.26 6.27
CA ARG A 157 -16.45 -0.50 7.71
C ARG A 157 -15.14 -1.26 8.00
N SER A 158 -14.65 -2.04 7.03
CA SER A 158 -13.39 -2.79 7.15
C SER A 158 -12.16 -1.89 7.12
N VAL A 159 -12.27 -0.68 6.57
CA VAL A 159 -11.16 0.28 6.54
C VAL A 159 -11.02 0.95 7.90
N ASP A 160 -9.86 0.84 8.52
CA ASP A 160 -9.58 1.54 9.76
C ASP A 160 -9.18 3.01 9.47
N ARG A 161 -10.06 3.94 9.89
CA ARG A 161 -9.83 5.38 9.68
C ARG A 161 -8.64 5.91 10.46
N SER A 162 -8.24 5.28 11.56
CA SER A 162 -7.07 5.71 12.33
C SER A 162 -5.80 5.61 11.47
N TYR A 163 -5.68 4.58 10.65
CA TYR A 163 -4.58 4.41 9.68
C TYR A 163 -4.59 5.51 8.61
N VAL A 164 -5.78 5.88 8.10
CA VAL A 164 -5.90 6.95 7.10
C VAL A 164 -5.45 8.30 7.66
N TYR A 165 -5.89 8.65 8.87
CA TYR A 165 -5.48 9.91 9.51
C TYR A 165 -4.03 9.86 9.96
N GLY A 166 -3.62 8.77 10.62
CA GLY A 166 -2.24 8.57 11.08
C GLY A 166 -1.23 8.54 9.95
N GLY A 167 -1.61 8.01 8.79
CA GLY A 167 -0.76 7.99 7.59
C GLY A 167 -0.44 9.39 7.07
N ALA A 168 -1.44 10.26 6.95
CA ALA A 168 -1.24 11.66 6.55
C ALA A 168 -0.37 12.42 7.57
N GLU A 169 -0.62 12.18 8.86
CA GLU A 169 0.19 12.75 9.96
C GLU A 169 1.65 12.29 9.90
N ALA A 170 1.89 10.98 9.71
CA ALA A 170 3.24 10.41 9.60
C ALA A 170 4.03 10.98 8.42
N LEU A 171 3.35 11.32 7.32
CA LEU A 171 3.95 12.02 6.17
C LEU A 171 4.11 13.53 6.40
N GLY A 172 3.47 14.11 7.40
CA GLY A 172 3.48 15.55 7.67
C GLY A 172 2.73 16.37 6.60
N VAL A 173 1.67 15.81 6.01
CA VAL A 173 0.90 16.46 4.94
C VAL A 173 -0.58 16.57 5.31
N PRO A 174 -1.31 17.60 4.81
CA PRO A 174 -2.75 17.67 4.96
C PRO A 174 -3.43 16.44 4.31
N LEU A 175 -4.41 15.84 5.01
CA LEU A 175 -5.12 14.65 4.50
C LEU A 175 -5.74 14.88 3.12
N GLU A 176 -6.35 16.06 2.87
CA GLU A 176 -6.97 16.39 1.58
C GLU A 176 -5.93 16.40 0.45
N GLU A 177 -4.74 16.92 0.73
CA GLU A 177 -3.63 16.92 -0.23
C GLU A 177 -3.17 15.49 -0.53
N HIS A 178 -3.06 14.64 0.50
CA HIS A 178 -2.66 13.24 0.32
C HIS A 178 -3.71 12.45 -0.46
N VAL A 179 -5.00 12.64 -0.16
CA VAL A 179 -6.12 12.04 -0.93
C VAL A 179 -6.06 12.46 -2.40
N SER A 180 -5.93 13.77 -2.67
CA SER A 180 -5.82 14.29 -4.04
C SER A 180 -4.63 13.69 -4.77
N PHE A 181 -3.48 13.65 -4.10
CA PHE A 181 -2.25 13.08 -4.64
C PHE A 181 -2.41 11.60 -5.03
N LEU A 182 -3.00 10.77 -4.16
CA LEU A 182 -3.20 9.36 -4.48
C LEU A 182 -4.22 9.15 -5.61
N ILE A 183 -5.29 9.93 -5.65
CA ILE A 183 -6.25 9.89 -6.77
C ILE A 183 -5.51 10.14 -8.10
N GLU A 184 -4.68 11.19 -8.18
CA GLU A 184 -3.92 11.50 -9.40
C GLU A 184 -2.90 10.40 -9.74
N ALA A 185 -2.21 9.85 -8.74
CA ALA A 185 -1.24 8.77 -8.93
C ALA A 185 -1.87 7.49 -9.51
N LEU A 186 -3.13 7.20 -9.16
CA LEU A 186 -3.82 5.98 -9.59
C LEU A 186 -4.52 6.12 -10.96
N LYS A 187 -4.78 7.34 -11.44
CA LYS A 187 -5.47 7.57 -12.74
C LYS A 187 -4.84 6.83 -13.93
N PRO A 188 -3.50 6.82 -14.10
CA PRO A 188 -2.88 6.16 -15.25
C PRO A 188 -3.15 4.65 -15.33
N ILE A 189 -3.40 4.02 -14.18
CA ILE A 189 -3.63 2.57 -14.08
C ILE A 189 -5.07 2.21 -13.70
N ALA A 190 -5.99 3.18 -13.70
CA ALA A 190 -7.36 2.98 -13.23
C ALA A 190 -8.04 1.77 -13.90
N GLY A 191 -7.87 1.60 -15.22
CA GLY A 191 -8.40 0.45 -15.95
C GLY A 191 -7.81 -0.90 -15.52
N GLU A 192 -6.50 -0.95 -15.14
CA GLU A 192 -5.86 -2.17 -14.66
C GLU A 192 -6.40 -2.62 -13.30
N ILE A 193 -6.73 -1.66 -12.43
CA ILE A 193 -7.21 -1.92 -11.07
C ILE A 193 -8.74 -1.91 -10.95
N GLY A 194 -9.44 -1.65 -12.06
CA GLY A 194 -10.90 -1.68 -12.13
C GLY A 194 -11.61 -0.48 -11.50
N LEU A 195 -11.03 0.72 -11.64
CA LEU A 195 -11.53 2.00 -11.14
C LEU A 195 -11.81 3.02 -12.23
#